data_5d05cc6fb2d302a47ab67ef2bb35d257
#
_entry.id   5d05cc6fb2d302a47ab67ef2bb35d257
#
_cell.length_a   1.000
_cell.length_b   1.000
_cell.length_c   1.000
_cell.angle_alpha   90.00
_cell.angle_beta   90.00
_cell.angle_gamma   90.00
#
_symmetry.space_group_name_H-M   'P 1'
#
loop_
_entity.id
_entity.type
_entity.pdbx_description
1 polymer ?
#
loop_
_entity_poly.entity_id
_entity_poly.type
_entity_poly.pdbx_seq_one_letter_code
_entity_poly.pdbx_strand_id
1 'polypeptide(L)'
;TSTLTVSAATVPLRSNNYRVNTTDAVVVPALNFNVKSETGASKITNVTASTTVYSGFTIGDATFYLYDGSTLLDSRTGATTVTFNNLNINVPQDVTKTLTVKIGFPATSTASAAYIATTSVTSVTYDKPNGSSATVSTVVTGVGQYVYTKSVNMTLASVPTITVQNASFTGGTSTMNALFNINVNPQGGDWVRSSASAVIGWALASSPTTILATSSAAISRVDNIADGSSVAVEYSANTNSATTGIVAGS
;
A
#
# COMPACT_ATOMS: atom_id res chain seq x y z
N THR A 1 -10.87 33.98 -7.53
CA THR A 1 -9.62 33.33 -7.06
C THR A 1 -9.93 31.92 -6.66
N SER A 2 -9.15 30.94 -7.08
CA SER A 2 -9.21 29.59 -6.51
C SER A 2 -7.82 29.15 -6.06
N THR A 3 -7.77 28.36 -5.00
CA THR A 3 -6.54 27.76 -4.46
C THR A 3 -6.77 26.24 -4.41
N LEU A 4 -5.89 25.50 -5.06
CA LEU A 4 -5.91 24.03 -5.02
C LEU A 4 -4.89 23.56 -3.98
N THR A 5 -5.30 22.64 -3.13
CA THR A 5 -4.42 21.91 -2.22
C THR A 5 -4.29 20.46 -2.68
N VAL A 6 -3.08 19.91 -2.52
CA VAL A 6 -2.75 18.51 -2.82
C VAL A 6 -2.23 17.89 -1.53
N SER A 7 -2.77 16.74 -1.15
CA SER A 7 -2.42 16.07 0.10
C SER A 7 -2.46 14.55 -0.04
N ALA A 8 -1.92 13.85 0.94
CA ALA A 8 -2.07 12.40 1.03
C ALA A 8 -3.56 12.03 1.15
N ALA A 9 -3.94 10.90 0.58
CA ALA A 9 -5.31 10.40 0.70
C ALA A 9 -5.62 10.05 2.16
N THR A 10 -6.88 10.28 2.56
CA THR A 10 -7.37 9.91 3.90
C THR A 10 -7.24 8.41 4.16
N VAL A 11 -7.40 7.60 3.11
CA VAL A 11 -7.13 6.16 3.14
C VAL A 11 -5.98 5.89 2.17
N PRO A 12 -4.72 5.90 2.65
CA PRO A 12 -3.57 5.64 1.81
C PRO A 12 -3.53 4.17 1.37
N LEU A 13 -2.92 3.92 0.22
CA LEU A 13 -2.62 2.57 -0.21
C LEU A 13 -1.62 1.93 0.76
N ARG A 14 -1.76 0.62 0.94
CA ARG A 14 -0.80 -0.20 1.68
C ARG A 14 0.15 -0.89 0.71
N SER A 15 1.34 -1.20 1.18
CA SER A 15 2.26 -2.07 0.45
C SER A 15 1.62 -3.43 0.21
N ASN A 16 1.76 -3.94 -1.00
CA ASN A 16 1.26 -5.25 -1.37
C ASN A 16 2.22 -5.93 -2.34
N ASN A 17 2.07 -7.25 -2.47
CA ASN A 17 2.82 -8.08 -3.40
C ASN A 17 1.95 -8.39 -4.63
N TYR A 18 2.52 -8.21 -5.80
CA TYR A 18 1.88 -8.47 -7.08
C TYR A 18 2.73 -9.45 -7.88
N ARG A 19 2.06 -10.32 -8.62
CA ARG A 19 2.74 -11.24 -9.51
C ARG A 19 2.72 -10.72 -10.94
N VAL A 20 3.88 -10.82 -11.59
CA VAL A 20 4.02 -10.73 -13.04
C VAL A 20 4.62 -12.04 -13.55
N ASN A 21 4.20 -12.52 -14.71
CA ASN A 21 4.71 -13.74 -15.32
C ASN A 21 5.04 -13.51 -16.81
N THR A 22 5.31 -14.60 -17.54
CA THR A 22 5.68 -14.54 -18.96
C THR A 22 4.52 -14.21 -19.88
N THR A 23 3.29 -14.33 -19.42
CA THR A 23 2.07 -14.15 -20.23
C THR A 23 1.22 -12.96 -19.76
N ASP A 24 1.23 -12.67 -18.46
CA ASP A 24 0.32 -11.70 -17.86
C ASP A 24 1.09 -10.48 -17.34
N ALA A 25 0.69 -9.32 -17.86
CA ALA A 25 1.03 -8.04 -17.27
C ALA A 25 0.24 -7.81 -15.97
N VAL A 26 0.76 -6.97 -15.08
CA VAL A 26 0.07 -6.60 -13.85
C VAL A 26 -0.07 -5.07 -13.75
N VAL A 27 -1.25 -4.61 -13.35
CA VAL A 27 -1.49 -3.19 -13.05
C VAL A 27 -1.59 -3.01 -11.55
N VAL A 28 -0.66 -2.22 -11.01
CA VAL A 28 -0.45 -2.03 -9.58
C VAL A 28 -0.93 -0.65 -9.16
N PRO A 29 -1.85 -0.50 -8.20
CA PRO A 29 -2.13 0.78 -7.57
C PRO A 29 -0.88 1.28 -6.84
N ALA A 30 -0.38 2.46 -7.23
CA ALA A 30 0.90 2.96 -6.74
C ALA A 30 0.76 4.11 -5.74
N LEU A 31 -0.23 5.00 -5.95
CA LEU A 31 -0.46 6.15 -5.09
C LEU A 31 -1.91 6.63 -5.16
N ASN A 32 -2.53 6.85 -4.01
CA ASN A 32 -3.74 7.65 -3.86
C ASN A 32 -3.37 9.03 -3.29
N PHE A 33 -3.93 10.08 -3.85
CA PHE A 33 -3.75 11.44 -3.34
C PHE A 33 -5.05 12.24 -3.46
N ASN A 34 -5.22 13.21 -2.59
CA ASN A 34 -6.38 14.09 -2.57
C ASN A 34 -6.04 15.43 -3.22
N VAL A 35 -7.02 15.96 -3.94
CA VAL A 35 -7.03 17.31 -4.46
C VAL A 35 -8.29 18.02 -3.94
N LYS A 36 -8.14 19.24 -3.41
CA LYS A 36 -9.26 20.04 -2.89
C LYS A 36 -9.13 21.48 -3.38
N SER A 37 -10.22 22.06 -3.83
CA SER A 37 -10.27 23.47 -4.19
C SER A 37 -10.89 24.28 -3.05
N GLU A 38 -10.15 25.25 -2.50
CA GLU A 38 -10.50 25.94 -1.26
C GLU A 38 -11.36 27.19 -1.48
N THR A 39 -11.01 28.05 -2.44
CA THR A 39 -11.61 29.39 -2.56
C THR A 39 -12.32 29.62 -3.89
N GLY A 40 -12.85 28.59 -4.49
CA GLY A 40 -13.53 28.61 -5.77
C GLY A 40 -13.25 27.31 -6.52
N ALA A 41 -14.00 27.02 -7.55
CA ALA A 41 -13.77 25.81 -8.36
C ALA A 41 -12.42 25.89 -9.07
N SER A 42 -11.79 24.74 -9.28
CA SER A 42 -10.56 24.59 -10.04
C SER A 42 -10.75 23.50 -11.09
N LYS A 43 -10.02 23.63 -12.19
CA LYS A 43 -9.98 22.62 -13.26
C LYS A 43 -8.55 22.12 -13.41
N ILE A 44 -8.28 20.89 -13.01
CA ILE A 44 -6.94 20.31 -13.16
C ILE A 44 -6.70 20.00 -14.63
N THR A 45 -5.54 20.45 -15.14
CA THR A 45 -5.09 20.28 -16.52
C THR A 45 -3.93 19.32 -16.63
N ASN A 46 -3.02 19.31 -15.66
CA ASN A 46 -1.86 18.40 -15.66
C ASN A 46 -1.59 17.85 -14.27
N VAL A 47 -1.10 16.61 -14.23
CA VAL A 47 -0.56 15.95 -13.03
C VAL A 47 0.79 15.35 -13.39
N THR A 48 1.84 15.69 -12.64
CA THR A 48 3.16 15.10 -12.81
C THR A 48 3.43 14.10 -11.69
N ALA A 49 3.78 12.88 -12.06
CA ALA A 49 4.15 11.82 -11.15
C ALA A 49 5.57 11.33 -11.43
N SER A 50 6.32 11.04 -10.38
CA SER A 50 7.65 10.46 -10.44
C SER A 50 7.65 9.11 -9.74
N THR A 51 8.35 8.13 -10.32
CA THR A 51 8.44 6.78 -9.77
C THR A 51 9.89 6.35 -9.70
N THR A 52 10.28 5.86 -8.52
CA THR A 52 11.55 5.19 -8.32
C THR A 52 11.30 3.68 -8.34
N VAL A 53 12.01 2.97 -9.22
CA VAL A 53 11.98 1.51 -9.29
C VAL A 53 13.35 0.98 -8.92
N TYR A 54 13.38 0.06 -7.96
CA TYR A 54 14.59 -0.61 -7.51
C TYR A 54 14.67 -2.01 -8.12
N SER A 55 15.91 -2.46 -8.39
CA SER A 55 16.29 -3.79 -8.87
C SER A 55 15.77 -4.22 -10.26
N GLY A 56 16.49 -3.79 -11.31
CA GLY A 56 16.54 -4.50 -12.60
C GLY A 56 15.38 -4.32 -13.55
N PHE A 57 14.37 -3.53 -13.23
CA PHE A 57 13.27 -3.23 -14.15
C PHE A 57 13.60 -1.98 -14.98
N THR A 58 13.38 -2.05 -16.28
CA THR A 58 13.47 -0.89 -17.16
C THR A 58 12.16 -0.14 -17.11
N ILE A 59 12.14 1.02 -16.44
CA ILE A 59 10.93 1.84 -16.29
C ILE A 59 10.32 2.26 -17.65
N GLY A 60 11.12 2.26 -18.71
CA GLY A 60 10.67 2.51 -20.08
C GLY A 60 9.57 1.58 -20.58
N ASP A 61 9.48 0.38 -20.01
CA ASP A 61 8.49 -0.62 -20.40
C ASP A 61 7.19 -0.53 -19.57
N ALA A 62 7.16 0.33 -18.54
CA ALA A 62 5.96 0.54 -17.73
C ALA A 62 4.98 1.50 -18.40
N THR A 63 3.69 1.30 -18.13
CA THR A 63 2.63 2.25 -18.46
C THR A 63 2.03 2.84 -17.21
N PHE A 64 1.98 4.14 -17.14
CA PHE A 64 1.37 4.87 -16.02
C PHE A 64 -0.05 5.25 -16.37
N TYR A 65 -0.95 5.12 -15.42
CA TYR A 65 -2.37 5.44 -15.56
C TYR A 65 -2.80 6.38 -14.45
N LEU A 66 -3.59 7.40 -14.81
CA LEU A 66 -4.26 8.28 -13.84
C LEU A 66 -5.77 7.99 -13.86
N TYR A 67 -6.34 7.79 -12.67
CA TYR A 67 -7.75 7.49 -12.48
C TYR A 67 -8.45 8.50 -11.56
N ASP A 68 -9.73 8.77 -11.84
CA ASP A 68 -10.71 9.34 -10.91
C ASP A 68 -11.74 8.23 -10.58
N GLY A 69 -11.62 7.63 -9.39
CA GLY A 69 -12.37 6.42 -9.05
C GLY A 69 -12.04 5.25 -9.99
N SER A 70 -13.02 4.79 -10.75
CA SER A 70 -12.87 3.75 -11.77
C SER A 70 -12.60 4.29 -13.18
N THR A 71 -12.68 5.60 -13.38
CA THR A 71 -12.55 6.23 -14.70
C THR A 71 -11.07 6.49 -15.00
N LEU A 72 -10.57 5.91 -16.09
CA LEU A 72 -9.26 6.24 -16.64
C LEU A 72 -9.29 7.63 -17.25
N LEU A 73 -8.41 8.51 -16.80
CA LEU A 73 -8.30 9.89 -17.28
C LEU A 73 -7.23 10.04 -18.35
N ASP A 74 -6.06 9.43 -18.14
CA ASP A 74 -4.93 9.47 -19.06
C ASP A 74 -3.97 8.31 -18.82
N SER A 75 -3.15 7.98 -19.82
CA SER A 75 -2.07 6.99 -19.71
C SER A 75 -0.81 7.46 -20.41
N ARG A 76 0.35 7.11 -19.84
CA ARG A 76 1.69 7.50 -20.32
C ARG A 76 2.63 6.32 -20.24
N THR A 77 3.46 6.15 -21.25
CA THR A 77 4.47 5.08 -21.30
C THR A 77 5.82 5.64 -20.86
N GLY A 78 6.51 4.89 -20.11
CA GLY A 78 7.94 4.79 -19.90
C GLY A 78 8.80 5.98 -19.61
N ALA A 79 8.72 6.58 -18.40
CA ALA A 79 9.79 7.40 -17.86
C ALA A 79 9.73 7.40 -16.33
N THR A 80 10.86 7.75 -15.66
CA THR A 80 10.87 7.93 -14.20
C THR A 80 9.97 9.07 -13.75
N THR A 81 9.69 10.02 -14.63
CA THR A 81 8.74 11.11 -14.43
C THR A 81 7.82 11.20 -15.64
N VAL A 82 6.53 11.13 -15.39
CA VAL A 82 5.48 11.26 -16.41
C VAL A 82 4.58 12.44 -16.08
N THR A 83 4.10 13.11 -17.11
CA THR A 83 3.09 14.16 -16.98
C THR A 83 1.83 13.76 -17.74
N PHE A 84 0.75 13.57 -17.01
CA PHE A 84 -0.59 13.42 -17.56
C PHE A 84 -1.09 14.80 -17.97
N ASN A 85 -1.37 14.98 -19.27
CA ASN A 85 -1.67 16.29 -19.88
C ASN A 85 -3.11 16.32 -20.39
N ASN A 86 -3.58 17.54 -20.69
CA ASN A 86 -4.90 17.77 -21.27
C ASN A 86 -6.04 17.19 -20.42
N LEU A 87 -5.84 17.15 -19.12
CA LEU A 87 -6.87 16.70 -18.19
C LEU A 87 -7.99 17.74 -18.12
N ASN A 88 -9.19 17.26 -17.82
CA ASN A 88 -10.37 18.10 -17.65
C ASN A 88 -11.09 17.70 -16.36
N ILE A 89 -10.37 17.80 -15.22
CA ILE A 89 -10.89 17.35 -13.93
C ILE A 89 -11.44 18.55 -13.18
N ASN A 90 -12.74 18.69 -13.10
CA ASN A 90 -13.39 19.72 -12.30
C ASN A 90 -13.33 19.34 -10.83
N VAL A 91 -12.82 20.25 -10.01
CA VAL A 91 -12.81 20.17 -8.55
C VAL A 91 -13.65 21.35 -8.04
N PRO A 92 -14.93 21.12 -7.66
CA PRO A 92 -15.77 22.16 -7.11
C PRO A 92 -15.18 22.73 -5.82
N GLN A 93 -15.59 23.92 -5.46
CA GLN A 93 -15.17 24.55 -4.19
C GLN A 93 -15.52 23.64 -3.01
N ASP A 94 -14.59 23.51 -2.07
CA ASP A 94 -14.70 22.73 -0.83
C ASP A 94 -14.92 21.20 -1.03
N VAL A 95 -14.86 20.73 -2.27
CA VAL A 95 -14.95 19.31 -2.59
C VAL A 95 -13.55 18.71 -2.68
N THR A 96 -13.36 17.59 -1.99
CA THR A 96 -12.15 16.75 -2.10
C THR A 96 -12.39 15.63 -3.09
N LYS A 97 -11.49 15.49 -4.05
CA LYS A 97 -11.43 14.34 -4.97
C LYS A 97 -10.19 13.51 -4.65
N THR A 98 -10.32 12.20 -4.69
CA THR A 98 -9.20 11.27 -4.59
C THR A 98 -8.86 10.75 -5.98
N LEU A 99 -7.63 10.99 -6.41
CA LEU A 99 -7.08 10.48 -7.64
C LEU A 99 -6.11 9.33 -7.36
N THR A 100 -5.99 8.40 -8.32
CA THR A 100 -5.12 7.22 -8.18
C THR A 100 -4.16 7.15 -9.35
N VAL A 101 -2.86 7.03 -9.06
CA VAL A 101 -1.85 6.63 -10.02
C VAL A 101 -1.66 5.13 -9.94
N LYS A 102 -1.74 4.44 -11.07
CA LYS A 102 -1.42 3.00 -11.20
C LYS A 102 -0.26 2.83 -12.17
N ILE A 103 0.48 1.74 -12.01
CA ILE A 103 1.58 1.36 -12.90
C ILE A 103 1.31 -0.02 -13.47
N GLY A 104 1.31 -0.13 -14.79
CA GLY A 104 1.27 -1.39 -15.52
C GLY A 104 2.69 -1.89 -15.78
N PHE A 105 3.01 -3.07 -15.25
CA PHE A 105 4.24 -3.79 -15.53
C PHE A 105 3.95 -4.83 -16.60
N PRO A 106 4.72 -4.85 -17.71
CA PRO A 106 4.55 -5.86 -18.76
C PRO A 106 4.92 -7.25 -18.26
N ALA A 107 4.44 -8.26 -18.97
CA ALA A 107 4.90 -9.63 -18.77
C ALA A 107 6.41 -9.73 -18.92
N THR A 108 7.06 -10.56 -18.12
CA THR A 108 8.52 -10.73 -18.15
C THR A 108 8.91 -12.21 -18.09
N SER A 109 9.91 -12.57 -18.87
CA SER A 109 10.52 -13.90 -18.88
C SER A 109 11.62 -14.06 -17.80
N THR A 110 11.96 -13.01 -17.09
CA THR A 110 13.03 -13.05 -16.07
C THR A 110 12.57 -13.84 -14.85
N ALA A 111 13.15 -15.01 -14.65
CA ALA A 111 12.72 -16.00 -13.66
C ALA A 111 12.80 -15.54 -12.18
N SER A 112 13.53 -14.48 -11.89
CA SER A 112 13.75 -13.98 -10.52
C SER A 112 13.52 -12.47 -10.43
N ALA A 113 12.64 -11.92 -11.27
CA ALA A 113 12.35 -10.50 -11.21
C ALA A 113 11.68 -10.12 -9.90
N ALA A 114 12.23 -9.12 -9.24
CA ALA A 114 11.69 -8.49 -8.06
C ALA A 114 11.83 -6.98 -8.21
N TYR A 115 10.70 -6.27 -8.23
CA TYR A 115 10.68 -4.81 -8.39
C TYR A 115 10.00 -4.18 -7.20
N ILE A 116 10.51 -3.05 -6.76
CA ILE A 116 9.87 -2.20 -5.77
C ILE A 116 9.62 -0.86 -6.44
N ALA A 117 8.37 -0.47 -6.57
CA ALA A 117 7.98 0.80 -7.15
C ALA A 117 7.42 1.74 -6.08
N THR A 118 8.05 2.89 -5.91
CA THR A 118 7.56 3.97 -5.04
C THR A 118 7.22 5.17 -5.90
N THR A 119 5.98 5.62 -5.84
CA THR A 119 5.45 6.70 -6.69
C THR A 119 5.12 7.93 -5.88
N SER A 120 5.46 9.09 -6.42
CA SER A 120 5.15 10.40 -5.86
C SER A 120 4.45 11.27 -6.89
N VAL A 121 3.44 12.04 -6.49
CA VAL A 121 2.96 13.19 -7.26
C VAL A 121 3.78 14.39 -6.87
N THR A 122 4.42 15.05 -7.84
CA THR A 122 5.36 16.16 -7.62
C THR A 122 4.77 17.51 -7.97
N SER A 123 3.78 17.56 -8.88
CA SER A 123 3.06 18.80 -9.18
C SER A 123 1.68 18.53 -9.77
N VAL A 124 0.79 19.49 -9.55
CA VAL A 124 -0.55 19.54 -10.14
C VAL A 124 -0.77 20.94 -10.70
N THR A 125 -1.04 21.05 -12.00
CA THR A 125 -1.38 22.31 -12.67
C THR A 125 -2.89 22.39 -12.86
N TYR A 126 -3.46 23.54 -12.59
CA TYR A 126 -4.90 23.77 -12.67
C TYR A 126 -5.22 25.17 -13.19
N ASP A 127 -6.37 25.31 -13.80
CA ASP A 127 -6.95 26.59 -14.20
C ASP A 127 -7.92 27.07 -13.14
N LYS A 128 -7.86 28.38 -12.90
CA LYS A 128 -8.77 29.12 -12.03
C LYS A 128 -10.00 29.60 -12.82
N PRO A 129 -11.12 29.97 -12.17
CA PRO A 129 -12.31 30.45 -12.86
C PRO A 129 -12.08 31.70 -13.74
N ASN A 130 -11.04 32.46 -13.47
CA ASN A 130 -10.66 33.64 -14.27
C ASN A 130 -9.80 33.29 -15.52
N GLY A 131 -9.57 32.00 -15.79
CA GLY A 131 -8.79 31.54 -16.90
C GLY A 131 -7.27 31.55 -16.68
N SER A 132 -6.77 32.00 -15.53
CA SER A 132 -5.33 31.93 -15.23
C SER A 132 -4.97 30.54 -14.69
N SER A 133 -3.81 30.04 -15.11
CA SER A 133 -3.27 28.77 -14.61
C SER A 133 -2.38 28.98 -13.37
N ALA A 134 -2.32 27.95 -12.52
CA ALA A 134 -1.40 27.89 -11.38
C ALA A 134 -0.92 26.45 -11.19
N THR A 135 0.20 26.27 -10.49
CA THR A 135 0.77 24.97 -10.18
C THR A 135 1.01 24.84 -8.69
N VAL A 136 0.60 23.70 -8.14
CA VAL A 136 0.95 23.27 -6.79
C VAL A 136 2.13 22.31 -6.90
N SER A 137 3.26 22.67 -6.28
CA SER A 137 4.45 21.84 -6.21
C SER A 137 4.56 21.21 -4.81
N THR A 138 3.69 20.23 -4.55
CA THR A 138 3.69 19.48 -3.29
C THR A 138 4.02 18.04 -3.60
N VAL A 139 4.94 17.46 -2.84
CA VAL A 139 5.28 16.05 -2.98
C VAL A 139 4.38 15.21 -2.07
N VAL A 140 3.56 14.35 -2.69
CA VAL A 140 2.82 13.30 -1.99
C VAL A 140 3.38 11.98 -2.44
N THR A 141 3.97 11.23 -1.51
CA THR A 141 4.64 9.95 -1.78
C THR A 141 3.80 8.79 -1.26
N GLY A 142 3.62 7.78 -2.11
CA GLY A 142 3.02 6.51 -1.76
C GLY A 142 4.00 5.56 -1.07
N VAL A 143 3.51 4.39 -0.73
CA VAL A 143 4.34 3.29 -0.18
C VAL A 143 4.90 2.44 -1.31
N GLY A 144 5.99 1.72 -1.05
CA GLY A 144 6.58 0.78 -1.99
C GLY A 144 5.60 -0.35 -2.31
N GLN A 145 5.39 -0.61 -3.59
CA GLN A 145 4.65 -1.77 -4.09
C GLN A 145 5.65 -2.79 -4.63
N TYR A 146 5.41 -4.05 -4.31
CA TYR A 146 6.33 -5.13 -4.64
C TYR A 146 5.77 -5.96 -5.79
N VAL A 147 6.57 -6.14 -6.85
CA VAL A 147 6.19 -6.92 -8.03
C VAL A 147 7.20 -8.05 -8.22
N TYR A 148 6.73 -9.28 -8.27
CA TYR A 148 7.57 -10.47 -8.35
C TYR A 148 7.09 -11.42 -9.44
N THR A 149 7.99 -12.19 -10.01
CA THR A 149 7.63 -13.36 -10.83
C THR A 149 7.16 -14.54 -9.96
N LYS A 150 7.64 -14.59 -8.71
CA LYS A 150 7.14 -15.49 -7.67
C LYS A 150 6.74 -14.67 -6.47
N SER A 151 5.53 -14.81 -6.00
CA SER A 151 5.02 -14.08 -4.86
C SER A 151 4.12 -14.93 -3.97
N VAL A 152 3.86 -14.42 -2.78
CA VAL A 152 2.89 -15.02 -1.85
C VAL A 152 1.86 -13.95 -1.52
N ASN A 153 0.61 -14.23 -1.84
CA ASN A 153 -0.49 -13.38 -1.41
C ASN A 153 -0.95 -13.83 -0.02
N MET A 154 -0.96 -12.90 0.93
CA MET A 154 -1.39 -13.16 2.30
C MET A 154 -2.57 -12.25 2.63
N THR A 155 -3.68 -12.84 3.05
CA THR A 155 -4.88 -12.13 3.46
C THR A 155 -5.39 -12.67 4.79
N LEU A 156 -6.03 -11.82 5.60
CA LEU A 156 -6.72 -12.31 6.79
C LEU A 156 -7.89 -13.22 6.37
N ALA A 157 -7.91 -14.44 6.90
CA ALA A 157 -9.00 -15.39 6.68
C ALA A 157 -10.22 -15.05 7.53
N SER A 158 -10.00 -14.45 8.70
CA SER A 158 -11.03 -14.04 9.64
C SER A 158 -10.55 -12.86 10.49
N VAL A 159 -11.49 -12.22 11.18
CA VAL A 159 -11.13 -11.21 12.20
C VAL A 159 -10.24 -11.87 13.26
N PRO A 160 -9.09 -11.27 13.62
CA PRO A 160 -8.23 -11.81 14.66
C PRO A 160 -8.98 -11.95 16.00
N THR A 161 -8.73 -13.05 16.69
CA THR A 161 -9.24 -13.22 18.06
C THR A 161 -8.21 -12.69 19.03
N ILE A 162 -8.60 -11.69 19.83
CA ILE A 162 -7.75 -11.10 20.85
C ILE A 162 -8.36 -11.42 22.21
N THR A 163 -7.58 -12.07 23.08
CA THR A 163 -7.97 -12.38 24.45
C THR A 163 -7.05 -11.65 25.42
N VAL A 164 -7.63 -10.85 26.30
CA VAL A 164 -6.92 -10.16 27.36
C VAL A 164 -7.17 -10.89 28.67
N GLN A 165 -6.12 -11.26 29.36
CA GLN A 165 -6.17 -11.81 30.69
C GLN A 165 -5.60 -10.78 31.67
N ASN A 166 -6.49 -10.17 32.44
CA ASN A 166 -6.12 -9.15 33.42
C ASN A 166 -5.37 -9.77 34.60
N ALA A 167 -4.45 -9.02 35.19
CA ALA A 167 -3.82 -9.38 36.43
C ALA A 167 -4.89 -9.56 37.54
N SER A 168 -4.76 -10.61 38.32
CA SER A 168 -5.68 -10.92 39.41
C SER A 168 -5.39 -10.13 40.71
N PHE A 169 -4.34 -9.34 40.75
CA PHE A 169 -3.92 -8.54 41.92
C PHE A 169 -3.21 -7.26 41.50
N THR A 170 -3.21 -6.26 42.37
CA THR A 170 -2.54 -4.97 42.16
C THR A 170 -1.02 -5.17 41.97
N GLY A 171 -0.47 -4.68 40.87
CA GLY A 171 0.94 -4.84 40.50
C GLY A 171 1.24 -6.11 39.68
N GLY A 172 0.22 -6.93 39.40
CA GLY A 172 0.36 -8.06 38.51
C GLY A 172 0.39 -7.63 37.00
N THR A 173 0.90 -8.49 36.15
CA THR A 173 1.00 -8.24 34.72
C THR A 173 -0.23 -8.80 34.00
N SER A 174 -0.93 -7.95 33.25
CA SER A 174 -1.95 -8.39 32.29
C SER A 174 -1.28 -8.97 31.04
N THR A 175 -1.88 -10.02 30.49
CA THR A 175 -1.38 -10.68 29.28
C THR A 175 -2.38 -10.55 28.16
N MET A 176 -1.92 -10.45 26.94
CA MET A 176 -2.74 -10.44 25.74
C MET A 176 -2.29 -11.56 24.79
N ASN A 177 -3.25 -12.35 24.36
CA ASN A 177 -3.05 -13.33 23.29
C ASN A 177 -3.77 -12.87 22.05
N ALA A 178 -3.13 -12.94 20.89
CA ALA A 178 -3.75 -12.71 19.61
C ALA A 178 -3.60 -13.94 18.72
N LEU A 179 -4.71 -14.33 18.11
CA LEU A 179 -4.78 -15.41 17.16
C LEU A 179 -5.17 -14.85 15.80
N PHE A 180 -4.33 -15.08 14.80
CA PHE A 180 -4.53 -14.64 13.42
C PHE A 180 -4.65 -15.87 12.53
N ASN A 181 -5.70 -15.93 11.73
CA ASN A 181 -5.81 -16.87 10.63
C ASN A 181 -5.53 -16.13 9.33
N ILE A 182 -4.47 -16.53 8.63
CA ILE A 182 -3.99 -15.89 7.40
C ILE A 182 -4.10 -16.90 6.27
N ASN A 183 -4.83 -16.55 5.22
CA ASN A 183 -4.79 -17.30 3.98
C ASN A 183 -3.47 -17.00 3.27
N VAL A 184 -2.71 -18.02 2.99
CA VAL A 184 -1.45 -17.98 2.24
C VAL A 184 -1.69 -18.60 0.88
N ASN A 185 -1.49 -17.82 -0.17
CA ASN A 185 -1.65 -18.25 -1.56
C ASN A 185 -0.35 -17.99 -2.33
N PRO A 186 0.51 -19.00 -2.50
CA PRO A 186 1.70 -18.92 -3.33
C PRO A 186 1.35 -18.80 -4.81
N GLN A 187 2.13 -18.04 -5.55
CA GLN A 187 1.97 -17.84 -6.98
C GLN A 187 3.33 -17.87 -7.68
N GLY A 188 3.47 -18.73 -8.68
CA GLY A 188 4.68 -18.90 -9.47
C GLY A 188 5.67 -19.90 -8.88
N GLY A 189 5.31 -20.63 -7.85
CA GLY A 189 6.06 -21.70 -7.21
C GLY A 189 5.55 -21.98 -5.81
N ASP A 190 5.88 -23.16 -5.30
CA ASP A 190 5.51 -23.57 -3.95
C ASP A 190 6.12 -22.65 -2.90
N TRP A 191 5.38 -22.42 -1.83
CA TRP A 191 5.88 -21.70 -0.66
C TRP A 191 6.35 -22.69 0.40
N VAL A 192 7.60 -22.55 0.79
CA VAL A 192 8.22 -23.36 1.83
C VAL A 192 8.66 -22.46 2.96
N ARG A 193 8.30 -22.80 4.18
CA ARG A 193 8.73 -22.08 5.36
C ARG A 193 10.23 -22.27 5.61
N SER A 194 11.00 -21.19 5.63
CA SER A 194 12.45 -21.24 5.84
C SER A 194 12.88 -21.17 7.31
N SER A 195 12.02 -20.70 8.21
CA SER A 195 12.32 -20.57 9.64
C SER A 195 11.10 -20.85 10.51
N ALA A 196 11.34 -21.14 11.78
CA ALA A 196 10.30 -21.54 12.72
C ALA A 196 9.51 -20.39 13.35
N SER A 197 9.91 -19.14 13.14
CA SER A 197 9.28 -18.02 13.86
C SER A 197 8.84 -16.90 12.91
N ALA A 198 7.62 -16.43 13.11
CA ALA A 198 7.18 -15.13 12.65
C ALA A 198 7.26 -14.13 13.82
N VAL A 199 7.50 -12.87 13.55
CA VAL A 199 7.48 -11.82 14.56
C VAL A 199 6.23 -10.97 14.33
N ILE A 200 5.41 -10.82 15.37
CA ILE A 200 4.26 -9.93 15.37
C ILE A 200 4.62 -8.69 16.18
N GLY A 201 4.48 -7.53 15.55
CA GLY A 201 4.66 -6.24 16.21
C GLY A 201 3.33 -5.68 16.69
N TRP A 202 3.32 -5.07 17.86
CA TRP A 202 2.18 -4.38 18.46
C TRP A 202 2.38 -2.88 18.35
N ALA A 203 1.39 -2.17 17.88
CA ALA A 203 1.41 -0.72 17.77
C ALA A 203 0.06 -0.14 18.20
N LEU A 204 0.03 1.12 18.61
CA LEU A 204 -1.21 1.86 18.83
C LEU A 204 -1.91 2.10 17.47
N ALA A 205 -3.23 2.02 17.44
CA ALA A 205 -4.00 2.35 16.24
C ALA A 205 -3.79 3.80 15.79
N SER A 206 -3.51 4.70 16.72
CA SER A 206 -3.16 6.11 16.47
C SER A 206 -1.74 6.32 15.93
N SER A 207 -0.85 5.33 16.08
CA SER A 207 0.54 5.37 15.59
C SER A 207 0.99 3.98 15.11
N PRO A 208 0.44 3.47 14.00
CA PRO A 208 0.63 2.09 13.56
C PRO A 208 2.05 1.78 13.06
N THR A 209 2.87 2.80 12.84
CA THR A 209 4.28 2.64 12.43
C THR A 209 5.25 2.56 13.60
N THR A 210 4.81 2.90 14.81
CA THR A 210 5.63 2.83 16.02
C THR A 210 5.39 1.51 16.71
N ILE A 211 6.32 0.57 16.56
CA ILE A 211 6.22 -0.74 17.22
C ILE A 211 6.55 -0.58 18.70
N LEU A 212 5.57 -0.84 19.56
CA LEU A 212 5.69 -0.77 21.02
C LEU A 212 6.34 -2.01 21.61
N ALA A 213 5.99 -3.18 21.06
CA ALA A 213 6.52 -4.47 21.48
C ALA A 213 6.48 -5.45 20.32
N THR A 214 7.33 -6.46 20.35
CA THR A 214 7.32 -7.58 19.42
C THR A 214 7.21 -8.89 20.17
N SER A 215 6.52 -9.84 19.56
CA SER A 215 6.42 -11.21 20.08
C SER A 215 6.70 -12.20 18.97
N SER A 216 7.42 -13.26 19.27
CA SER A 216 7.53 -14.39 18.34
C SER A 216 6.18 -15.10 18.28
N ALA A 217 5.64 -15.26 17.07
CA ALA A 217 4.42 -16.01 16.86
C ALA A 217 4.75 -17.49 16.69
N ALA A 218 4.03 -18.33 17.43
CA ALA A 218 3.98 -19.74 17.13
C ALA A 218 3.18 -19.96 15.84
N ILE A 219 3.72 -20.71 14.91
CA ILE A 219 3.05 -21.08 13.66
C ILE A 219 2.53 -22.50 13.81
N SER A 220 1.21 -22.68 13.73
CA SER A 220 0.64 -24.01 13.63
C SER A 220 0.89 -24.54 12.22
N ARG A 221 1.92 -25.29 12.10
CA ARG A 221 2.20 -26.28 11.04
C ARG A 221 1.73 -25.98 9.61
N VAL A 222 2.61 -25.49 8.74
CA VAL A 222 2.57 -25.81 7.30
C VAL A 222 3.99 -25.92 6.77
N ASP A 223 4.36 -27.07 6.21
CA ASP A 223 5.72 -27.30 5.73
C ASP A 223 5.89 -26.92 4.25
N ASN A 224 4.82 -27.04 3.47
CA ASN A 224 4.78 -26.66 2.06
C ASN A 224 3.36 -26.31 1.62
N ILE A 225 3.20 -25.18 0.91
CA ILE A 225 1.94 -24.81 0.27
C ILE A 225 2.17 -24.76 -1.23
N ALA A 226 1.42 -25.58 -1.97
CA ALA A 226 1.57 -25.72 -3.42
C ALA A 226 1.18 -24.43 -4.15
N ASP A 227 1.82 -24.19 -5.29
CA ASP A 227 1.52 -23.06 -6.20
C ASP A 227 0.03 -23.03 -6.56
N GLY A 228 -0.56 -21.84 -6.49
CA GLY A 228 -1.97 -21.61 -6.80
C GLY A 228 -2.98 -22.11 -5.77
N SER A 229 -2.54 -22.83 -4.72
CA SER A 229 -3.42 -23.22 -3.62
C SER A 229 -3.63 -22.07 -2.63
N SER A 230 -4.65 -22.17 -1.78
CA SER A 230 -4.89 -21.24 -0.68
C SER A 230 -5.09 -22.03 0.60
N VAL A 231 -4.23 -21.80 1.58
CA VAL A 231 -4.26 -22.52 2.87
C VAL A 231 -4.31 -21.53 4.01
N ALA A 232 -5.22 -21.74 4.94
CA ALA A 232 -5.27 -20.95 6.16
C ALA A 232 -4.16 -21.38 7.12
N VAL A 233 -3.31 -20.45 7.52
CA VAL A 233 -2.23 -20.66 8.49
C VAL A 233 -2.56 -19.89 9.74
N GLU A 234 -2.49 -20.54 10.89
CA GLU A 234 -2.72 -19.94 12.18
C GLU A 234 -1.41 -19.39 12.77
N TYR A 235 -1.44 -18.15 13.20
CA TYR A 235 -0.36 -17.51 13.94
C TYR A 235 -0.89 -17.09 15.30
N SER A 236 -0.23 -17.53 16.38
CA SER A 236 -0.54 -17.09 17.74
C SER A 236 0.60 -16.28 18.33
N ALA A 237 0.27 -15.15 18.94
CA ALA A 237 1.22 -14.30 19.65
C ALA A 237 0.75 -14.04 21.07
N ASN A 238 1.69 -14.09 22.02
CA ASN A 238 1.44 -13.90 23.44
C ASN A 238 2.40 -12.86 24.01
N THR A 239 1.88 -11.93 24.81
CA THR A 239 2.68 -10.89 25.46
C THR A 239 3.38 -11.37 26.74
N ASN A 240 3.21 -12.62 27.16
CA ASN A 240 3.82 -13.16 28.38
C ASN A 240 5.36 -13.09 28.45
N SER A 241 6.02 -12.90 27.31
CA SER A 241 7.48 -12.74 27.25
C SER A 241 7.93 -11.30 27.05
N ALA A 242 7.01 -10.35 26.99
CA ALA A 242 7.34 -8.96 26.81
C ALA A 242 7.66 -8.31 28.18
N THR A 243 8.84 -7.72 28.29
CA THR A 243 9.27 -6.94 29.46
C THR A 243 8.50 -5.63 29.63
N THR A 244 7.61 -5.32 28.74
CA THR A 244 6.72 -4.14 28.77
C THR A 244 5.28 -4.61 28.72
N GLY A 245 4.62 -4.64 29.86
CA GLY A 245 3.20 -4.91 29.95
C GLY A 245 2.40 -3.86 29.19
N ILE A 246 1.46 -4.31 28.34
CA ILE A 246 0.44 -3.42 27.78
C ILE A 246 -0.58 -3.19 28.91
N VAL A 247 -0.67 -1.94 29.35
CA VAL A 247 -1.66 -1.57 30.37
C VAL A 247 -3.03 -1.56 29.72
N ALA A 248 -3.95 -2.41 30.20
CA ALA A 248 -5.32 -2.38 29.76
C ALA A 248 -5.96 -1.04 30.18
N GLY A 249 -6.48 -0.30 29.22
CA GLY A 249 -7.26 0.92 29.47
C GLY A 249 -6.64 2.24 29.02
N SER A 250 -5.67 2.24 28.14
CA SER A 250 -5.19 3.46 27.45
C SER A 250 -5.65 3.51 26.01
#